data_14874722c6357d7067b357458c8088cb
#
_entry.id   14874722c6357d7067b357458c8088cb
#
_cell.length_a   1.000
_cell.length_b   1.000
_cell.length_c   1.000
_cell.angle_alpha   90.00
_cell.angle_beta   90.00
_cell.angle_gamma   90.00
#
_symmetry.space_group_name_H-M   'P 1'
#
loop_
_entity.id
_entity.type
_entity.pdbx_description
1 polymer ?
#
loop_
_entity_poly.entity_id
_entity_poly.type
_entity_poly.pdbx_seq_one_letter_code
_entity_poly.pdbx_strand_id
1 'polypeptide(L)'
;MTITNIIIDRVCQDTGVTKNLLMSKRRNQFIVDAKQIVVFALSELGFTQQYIGEVLNYADHTTVNYLKNKKCTSTFENRLRASLIVKSYLDMALFENALLRADMEAKISEEA
;
A
#
# COMPACT_ATOMS: atom_id res chain seq x y z
N MET A 1 5.99 7.29 -10.64
CA MET A 1 5.83 6.23 -9.62
C MET A 1 4.36 5.91 -9.43
N THR A 2 4.00 4.65 -9.48
CA THR A 2 2.60 4.25 -9.27
C THR A 2 2.27 4.24 -7.78
N ILE A 3 0.98 4.39 -7.45
CA ILE A 3 0.47 4.29 -6.08
C ILE A 3 0.91 2.96 -5.44
N THR A 4 0.79 1.87 -6.19
CA THR A 4 1.17 0.53 -5.76
C THR A 4 2.63 0.45 -5.33
N ASN A 5 3.55 1.02 -6.12
CA ASN A 5 4.98 1.01 -5.78
C ASN A 5 5.26 1.81 -4.52
N ILE A 6 4.59 2.95 -4.35
CA ILE A 6 4.73 3.78 -3.15
C ILE A 6 4.30 3.00 -1.90
N ILE A 7 3.16 2.32 -1.97
CA ILE A 7 2.64 1.52 -0.86
C ILE A 7 3.58 0.35 -0.54
N ILE A 8 4.07 -0.36 -1.55
CA ILE A 8 5.00 -1.49 -1.37
C ILE A 8 6.31 -1.00 -0.72
N ASP A 9 6.87 0.09 -1.21
CA ASP A 9 8.10 0.66 -0.64
C ASP A 9 7.90 1.04 0.82
N ARG A 10 6.77 1.62 1.16
CA ARG A 10 6.46 2.00 2.54
C ARG A 10 6.33 0.78 3.44
N VAL A 11 5.66 -0.27 2.98
CA VAL A 11 5.55 -1.53 3.74
C VAL A 11 6.93 -2.16 3.95
N CYS A 12 7.77 -2.17 2.92
CA CYS A 12 9.14 -2.66 3.03
C CYS A 12 9.95 -1.88 4.08
N GLN A 13 9.82 -0.56 4.10
CA GLN A 13 10.49 0.29 5.08
C GLN A 13 10.00 0.02 6.51
N ASP A 14 8.68 -0.12 6.70
CA ASP A 14 8.10 -0.32 8.02
C ASP A 14 8.38 -1.71 8.59
N THR A 15 8.45 -2.73 7.75
CA THR A 15 8.63 -4.12 8.18
C THR A 15 10.08 -4.59 8.13
N GLY A 16 10.94 -3.90 7.39
CA GLY A 16 12.31 -4.34 7.14
C GLY A 16 12.40 -5.49 6.11
N VAL A 17 11.29 -5.86 5.48
CA VAL A 17 11.25 -6.90 4.44
C VAL A 17 11.65 -6.26 3.11
N THR A 18 12.58 -6.89 2.39
CA THR A 18 12.96 -6.40 1.06
C THR A 18 11.86 -6.71 0.04
N LYS A 19 11.84 -5.97 -1.06
CA LYS A 19 10.90 -6.21 -2.15
C LYS A 19 11.03 -7.63 -2.71
N ASN A 20 12.25 -8.14 -2.84
CA ASN A 20 12.49 -9.50 -3.32
C ASN A 20 11.88 -10.55 -2.39
N LEU A 21 12.02 -10.39 -1.08
CA LEU A 21 11.40 -11.27 -0.10
C LEU A 21 9.88 -11.16 -0.13
N LEU A 22 9.35 -9.94 -0.27
CA LEU A 22 7.92 -9.71 -0.35
C LEU A 22 7.30 -10.43 -1.55
N MET A 23 7.99 -10.44 -2.69
CA MET A 23 7.55 -11.11 -3.92
C MET A 23 7.89 -12.60 -3.96
N SER A 24 8.61 -13.11 -2.96
CA SER A 24 8.97 -14.53 -2.90
C SER A 24 7.81 -15.38 -2.42
N LYS A 25 7.91 -16.69 -2.63
CA LYS A 25 6.92 -17.66 -2.17
C LYS A 25 7.22 -18.17 -0.75
N ARG A 26 8.14 -17.55 -0.05
CA ARG A 26 8.49 -17.93 1.33
C ARG A 26 7.31 -17.66 2.27
N ARG A 27 7.17 -18.52 3.28
CA ARG A 27 6.05 -18.46 4.24
C ARG A 27 6.49 -18.13 5.66
N ASN A 28 7.66 -17.49 5.80
CA ASN A 28 8.08 -16.99 7.11
C ASN A 28 7.05 -16.00 7.64
N GLN A 29 6.76 -16.04 8.94
CA GLN A 29 5.68 -15.24 9.51
C GLN A 29 5.86 -13.74 9.23
N PHE A 30 7.08 -13.21 9.35
CA PHE A 30 7.33 -11.79 9.11
C PHE A 30 7.11 -11.39 7.64
N ILE A 31 7.38 -12.31 6.70
CA ILE A 31 7.11 -12.07 5.27
C ILE A 31 5.60 -12.13 5.00
N VAL A 32 4.91 -13.09 5.59
CA VAL A 32 3.45 -13.21 5.48
C VAL A 32 2.76 -11.99 6.07
N ASP A 33 3.23 -11.47 7.19
CA ASP A 33 2.71 -10.25 7.81
C ASP A 33 2.88 -9.05 6.87
N ALA A 34 4.05 -8.90 6.26
CA ALA A 34 4.28 -7.83 5.29
C ALA A 34 3.33 -7.93 4.09
N LYS A 35 3.14 -9.13 3.55
CA LYS A 35 2.19 -9.38 2.45
C LYS A 35 0.77 -9.03 2.87
N GLN A 36 0.37 -9.38 4.08
CA GLN A 36 -0.96 -9.06 4.60
C GLN A 36 -1.16 -7.54 4.71
N ILE A 37 -0.16 -6.80 5.14
CA ILE A 37 -0.21 -5.33 5.20
C ILE A 37 -0.41 -4.75 3.80
N VAL A 38 0.30 -5.25 2.79
CA VAL A 38 0.12 -4.82 1.40
C VAL A 38 -1.30 -5.10 0.92
N VAL A 39 -1.82 -6.31 1.19
CA VAL A 39 -3.18 -6.68 0.80
C VAL A 39 -4.21 -5.74 1.43
N PHE A 40 -4.11 -5.46 2.71
CA PHE A 40 -5.04 -4.56 3.40
C PHE A 40 -4.94 -3.13 2.85
N ALA A 41 -3.73 -2.62 2.65
CA ALA A 41 -3.52 -1.26 2.15
C ALA A 41 -4.08 -1.08 0.74
N LEU A 42 -3.78 -1.99 -0.17
CA LEU A 42 -4.28 -1.90 -1.54
C LEU A 42 -5.79 -2.14 -1.61
N SER A 43 -6.34 -3.03 -0.78
CA SER A 43 -7.78 -3.24 -0.68
C SER A 43 -8.50 -1.98 -0.18
N GLU A 44 -7.94 -1.29 0.79
CA GLU A 44 -8.49 -0.04 1.33
C GLU A 44 -8.49 1.07 0.27
N LEU A 45 -7.50 1.06 -0.63
CA LEU A 45 -7.44 2.00 -1.76
C LEU A 45 -8.37 1.62 -2.92
N GLY A 46 -9.07 0.49 -2.83
CA GLY A 46 -10.06 0.08 -3.82
C GLY A 46 -9.54 -0.80 -4.94
N PHE A 47 -8.31 -1.29 -4.86
CA PHE A 47 -7.78 -2.22 -5.85
C PHE A 47 -8.44 -3.60 -5.72
N THR A 48 -8.63 -4.28 -6.87
CA THR A 48 -9.24 -5.60 -6.91
C THR A 48 -8.28 -6.68 -6.38
N GLN A 49 -8.84 -7.78 -5.90
CA GLN A 49 -8.05 -8.93 -5.44
C GLN A 49 -7.16 -9.49 -6.56
N GLN A 50 -7.68 -9.51 -7.79
CA GLN A 50 -6.91 -9.96 -8.95
C GLN A 50 -5.68 -9.08 -9.18
N TYR A 51 -5.84 -7.76 -9.15
CA TYR A 51 -4.73 -6.82 -9.31
C TYR A 51 -3.69 -6.98 -8.19
N ILE A 52 -4.15 -7.11 -6.94
CA ILE A 52 -3.26 -7.30 -5.79
C ILE A 52 -2.48 -8.63 -5.95
N GLY A 53 -3.13 -9.68 -6.41
CA GLY A 53 -2.48 -10.95 -6.70
C GLY A 53 -1.38 -10.81 -7.74
N GLU A 54 -1.62 -10.08 -8.81
CA GLU A 54 -0.62 -9.81 -9.85
C GLU A 54 0.57 -9.04 -9.28
N VAL A 55 0.31 -8.01 -8.45
CA VAL A 55 1.34 -7.19 -7.82
C VAL A 55 2.23 -8.03 -6.90
N LEU A 56 1.66 -8.97 -6.15
CA LEU A 56 2.39 -9.85 -5.23
C LEU A 56 2.93 -11.12 -5.90
N ASN A 57 2.81 -11.21 -7.22
CA ASN A 57 3.29 -12.35 -8.01
C ASN A 57 2.61 -13.67 -7.63
N TYR A 58 1.31 -13.62 -7.35
CA TYR A 58 0.50 -14.81 -7.13
C TYR A 58 -0.18 -15.23 -8.44
N ALA A 59 -0.22 -16.54 -8.69
CA ALA A 59 -0.90 -17.10 -9.85
C ALA A 59 -2.43 -17.00 -9.76
N ASP A 60 -2.98 -16.88 -8.54
CA ASP A 60 -4.41 -16.93 -8.28
C ASP A 60 -4.78 -15.91 -7.19
N HIS A 61 -5.89 -15.21 -7.41
CA HIS A 61 -6.45 -14.26 -6.43
C HIS A 61 -6.95 -14.93 -5.15
N THR A 62 -7.12 -16.24 -5.14
CA THR A 62 -7.52 -17.02 -3.96
C THR A 62 -6.54 -16.82 -2.80
N THR A 63 -5.24 -16.73 -3.10
CA THR A 63 -4.22 -16.47 -2.08
C THR A 63 -4.39 -15.08 -1.46
N VAL A 64 -4.76 -14.08 -2.25
CA VAL A 64 -5.05 -12.72 -1.76
C VAL A 64 -6.26 -12.77 -0.82
N ASN A 65 -7.33 -13.45 -1.22
CA ASN A 65 -8.51 -13.62 -0.40
C ASN A 65 -8.20 -14.33 0.92
N TYR A 66 -7.36 -15.36 0.87
CA TYR A 66 -6.89 -16.06 2.07
C TYR A 66 -6.16 -15.11 3.02
N LEU A 67 -5.22 -14.32 2.53
CA LEU A 67 -4.48 -13.36 3.35
C LEU A 67 -5.39 -12.28 3.94
N LYS A 68 -6.36 -11.80 3.16
CA LYS A 68 -7.32 -10.78 3.60
C LYS A 68 -8.19 -11.29 4.75
N ASN A 69 -8.57 -12.56 4.72
CA ASN A 69 -9.48 -13.17 5.69
C ASN A 69 -8.76 -13.94 6.80
N LYS A 70 -7.44 -14.10 6.70
CA LYS A 70 -6.66 -14.80 7.71
C LYS A 70 -6.73 -14.09 9.05
N LYS A 71 -7.18 -14.81 10.08
CA LYS A 71 -7.21 -14.32 11.46
C LYS A 71 -6.06 -14.94 12.24
N CYS A 72 -5.11 -14.11 12.64
CA CYS A 72 -4.00 -14.50 13.50
C CYS A 72 -3.75 -13.37 14.49
N THR A 73 -2.84 -13.60 15.43
CA THR A 73 -2.53 -12.60 16.47
C THR A 73 -2.06 -11.27 15.89
N SER A 74 -1.41 -11.31 14.71
CA SER A 74 -0.88 -10.11 14.04
C SER A 74 -1.90 -9.40 13.16
N THR A 75 -3.07 -9.96 12.90
CA THR A 75 -4.02 -9.43 11.91
C THR A 75 -4.49 -8.03 12.26
N PHE A 76 -4.85 -7.78 13.51
CA PHE A 76 -5.30 -6.47 13.96
C PHE A 76 -4.20 -5.43 13.78
N GLU A 77 -2.98 -5.76 14.19
CA GLU A 77 -1.83 -4.89 14.06
C GLU A 77 -1.49 -4.61 12.60
N ASN A 78 -1.56 -5.63 11.75
CA ASN A 78 -1.31 -5.49 10.32
C ASN A 78 -2.36 -4.59 9.65
N ARG A 79 -3.62 -4.70 10.04
CA ARG A 79 -4.68 -3.78 9.56
C ARG A 79 -4.40 -2.35 9.99
N LEU A 80 -4.01 -2.15 11.24
CA LEU A 80 -3.70 -0.82 11.76
C LEU A 80 -2.53 -0.20 11.00
N ARG A 81 -1.45 -0.96 10.79
CA ARG A 81 -0.29 -0.50 10.02
C ARG A 81 -0.68 -0.14 8.59
N ALA A 82 -1.49 -0.97 7.93
CA ALA A 82 -1.98 -0.70 6.58
C ALA A 82 -2.77 0.59 6.53
N SER A 83 -3.68 0.82 7.48
CA SER A 83 -4.48 2.04 7.55
C SER A 83 -3.61 3.28 7.76
N LEU A 84 -2.58 3.19 8.60
CA LEU A 84 -1.64 4.29 8.82
C LEU A 84 -0.84 4.62 7.56
N ILE A 85 -0.41 3.59 6.83
CA ILE A 85 0.33 3.77 5.57
C ILE A 85 -0.57 4.44 4.52
N VAL A 86 -1.80 3.98 4.37
CA VAL A 86 -2.77 4.56 3.44
C VAL A 86 -3.06 6.01 3.80
N LYS A 87 -3.30 6.30 5.06
CA LYS A 87 -3.55 7.66 5.54
C LYS A 87 -2.37 8.58 5.24
N SER A 88 -1.16 8.13 5.54
CA SER A 88 0.06 8.90 5.25
C SER A 88 0.19 9.19 3.76
N TYR A 89 -0.06 8.20 2.91
CA TYR A 89 -0.05 8.40 1.46
C TYR A 89 -1.10 9.42 1.01
N LEU A 90 -2.33 9.30 1.49
CA LEU A 90 -3.42 10.22 1.12
C LEU A 90 -3.14 11.65 1.59
N ASP A 91 -2.60 11.81 2.78
CA ASP A 91 -2.22 13.13 3.31
C ASP A 91 -1.13 13.78 2.44
N MET A 92 -0.13 13.02 2.00
CA MET A 92 0.89 13.51 1.08
C MET A 92 0.30 13.91 -0.26
N ALA A 93 -0.58 13.11 -0.83
CA ALA A 93 -1.23 13.40 -2.10
C ALA A 93 -2.08 14.68 -2.02
N LEU A 94 -2.81 14.87 -0.93
CA LEU A 94 -3.60 16.08 -0.70
C LEU A 94 -2.71 17.31 -0.55
N PHE A 95 -1.59 17.17 0.16
CA PHE A 95 -0.63 18.25 0.35
C PHE A 95 -0.02 18.67 -0.98
N GLU A 96 0.41 17.73 -1.81
CA GLU A 96 0.96 18.02 -3.14
C GLU A 96 -0.07 18.72 -4.04
N ASN A 97 -1.31 18.28 -4.01
CA ASN A 97 -2.40 18.90 -4.76
C ASN A 97 -2.66 20.33 -4.28
N ALA A 98 -2.61 20.56 -2.97
CA ALA A 98 -2.78 21.89 -2.40
C ALA A 98 -1.67 22.84 -2.85
N LEU A 99 -0.40 22.37 -2.88
CA LEU A 99 0.72 23.14 -3.37
C LEU A 99 0.60 23.49 -4.85
N LEU A 100 0.18 22.53 -5.68
CA LEU A 100 -0.04 22.75 -7.10
C LEU A 100 -1.14 23.78 -7.34
N ARG A 101 -2.22 23.73 -6.57
CA ARG A 101 -3.31 24.72 -6.64
C ARG A 101 -2.82 26.11 -6.26
N ALA A 102 -2.06 26.23 -5.20
CA ALA A 102 -1.50 27.50 -4.75
C ALA A 102 -0.61 28.11 -5.82
N ASP A 103 0.26 27.31 -6.47
CA ASP A 103 1.10 27.76 -7.58
C ASP A 103 0.26 28.22 -8.77
N MET A 104 -0.79 27.51 -9.13
CA MET A 104 -1.67 27.88 -10.24
C MET A 104 -2.39 29.20 -9.95
N GLU A 105 -2.91 29.37 -8.73
CA GLU A 105 -3.58 30.61 -8.31
C GLU A 105 -2.62 31.79 -8.30
N ALA A 106 -1.39 31.59 -7.84
CA ALA A 106 -0.36 32.64 -7.87
C ALA A 106 -0.04 33.07 -9.29
N LYS A 107 0.09 32.14 -10.23
CA LYS A 107 0.34 32.42 -11.65
C LYS A 107 -0.83 33.19 -12.29
N ILE A 108 -2.05 32.81 -11.98
CA ILE A 108 -3.25 33.50 -12.48
C ILE A 108 -3.27 34.94 -11.95
N SER A 109 -2.95 35.14 -10.68
CA SER A 109 -2.89 36.49 -10.08
C SER A 109 -1.82 37.37 -10.70
N GLU A 110 -0.66 36.80 -11.09
CA GLU A 110 0.41 37.53 -11.76
C GLU A 110 0.04 37.94 -13.18
N GLU A 111 -0.74 37.13 -13.87
CA GLU A 111 -1.20 37.41 -15.24
C GLU A 111 -2.35 38.42 -15.30
N ALA A 112 -3.04 38.59 -14.20
CA ALA A 112 -4.14 39.53 -14.09
C ALA A 112 -3.67 40.94 -13.77
#